data_3ccfebd8b291f79cd51be5dbd05071aa
#
_entry.id   3ccfebd8b291f79cd51be5dbd05071aa
#
_cell.length_a   1.000
_cell.length_b   1.000
_cell.length_c   1.000
_cell.angle_alpha   90.00
_cell.angle_beta   90.00
_cell.angle_gamma   90.00
#
_symmetry.space_group_name_H-M   'P 1'
#
loop_
_entity.id
_entity.type
_entity.pdbx_description
1 polymer ?
#
loop_
_entity_poly.entity_id
_entity_poly.type
_entity_poly.pdbx_seq_one_letter_code
_entity_poly.pdbx_strand_id
1 'polypeptide(L)'
;MSRGLGDVYKRQFVMFQLGKKPLEEGMNILGAHIDSPRIDVKQNPLYEDSDMAYLDTHYYGGIKKYQWVTIPLAIHGTIAKKDGTVQDIIIGEKEDDPVLVISDLLIHLSQQQIEKKAGVVVEGEGLDILVATKPLTGNDELEKEEKELVKAAVVQFLKENLDMEEEDFLSAELEIVPAGKARDCGLDRSMVIGYGQDDRVCAFTSLFAMLETENPERTSCCILVDKEEIGSVGATGMHSRFFEDYVAELMALTEDGNPLKVRRALRNSYMLSSDVSAAFDPLY
;
A
#
# COMPACT_ATOMS: atom_id res chain seq x y z
N MET A 1 19.53 -13.80 11.40
CA MET A 1 18.67 -14.01 10.22
C MET A 1 18.21 -12.64 9.77
N SER A 2 18.51 -12.26 8.56
CA SER A 2 17.92 -11.09 7.96
C SER A 2 16.44 -11.42 7.75
N ARG A 3 15.55 -10.85 8.54
CA ARG A 3 14.14 -10.80 8.20
C ARG A 3 14.06 -9.87 7.00
N GLY A 4 13.53 -10.37 5.87
CA GLY A 4 13.38 -9.54 4.70
C GLY A 4 12.47 -8.33 4.99
N LEU A 5 12.68 -7.24 4.27
CA LEU A 5 11.85 -6.02 4.39
C LEU A 5 10.35 -6.30 4.29
N GLY A 6 9.95 -7.39 3.60
CA GLY A 6 8.57 -7.85 3.53
C GLY A 6 7.91 -8.19 4.88
N ASP A 7 8.71 -8.49 5.92
CA ASP A 7 8.19 -8.73 7.27
C ASP A 7 7.85 -7.44 8.02
N VAL A 8 8.33 -6.30 7.59
CA VAL A 8 8.14 -5.01 8.29
C VAL A 8 6.68 -4.59 8.26
N TYR A 9 6.01 -4.76 7.13
CA TYR A 9 4.60 -4.37 6.96
C TYR A 9 3.58 -5.43 7.30
N LYS A 10 3.98 -6.71 7.36
CA LYS A 10 3.03 -7.82 7.57
C LYS A 10 1.77 -7.68 6.70
N ARG A 11 1.96 -7.41 5.39
CA ARG A 11 0.91 -7.07 4.42
C ARG A 11 0.11 -8.28 3.94
N GLN A 12 0.26 -9.42 4.54
CA GLN A 12 -0.56 -10.59 4.26
C GLN A 12 -1.17 -11.09 5.56
N PHE A 13 -2.32 -11.67 5.43
CA PHE A 13 -3.05 -12.27 6.53
C PHE A 13 -3.49 -13.67 6.14
N VAL A 14 -3.19 -14.65 7.00
CA VAL A 14 -3.66 -16.02 6.82
C VAL A 14 -4.29 -16.48 8.12
N MET A 15 -5.53 -16.93 8.06
CA MET A 15 -6.26 -17.48 9.18
C MET A 15 -6.75 -18.88 8.85
N PHE A 16 -6.56 -19.81 9.78
CA PHE A 16 -7.07 -21.16 9.67
C PHE A 16 -8.07 -21.47 10.77
N GLN A 17 -9.10 -22.21 10.42
CA GLN A 17 -10.00 -22.85 11.38
C GLN A 17 -9.98 -24.34 11.09
N LEU A 18 -9.44 -25.10 12.03
CA LEU A 18 -9.28 -26.56 11.86
C LEU A 18 -10.62 -27.26 11.69
N GLY A 19 -10.69 -28.09 10.67
CA GLY A 19 -11.83 -28.96 10.39
C GLY A 19 -11.72 -30.30 11.10
N LYS A 20 -12.76 -31.11 10.94
CA LYS A 20 -12.81 -32.49 11.48
C LYS A 20 -11.96 -33.46 10.67
N LYS A 21 -11.75 -33.16 9.39
CA LYS A 21 -10.98 -33.99 8.45
C LYS A 21 -9.50 -33.65 8.51
N PRO A 22 -8.60 -34.61 8.24
CA PRO A 22 -7.18 -34.35 8.10
C PRO A 22 -6.89 -33.29 7.04
N LEU A 23 -5.87 -32.46 7.26
CA LEU A 23 -5.43 -31.43 6.28
C LEU A 23 -5.10 -32.02 4.91
N GLU A 24 -4.57 -33.24 4.86
CA GLU A 24 -4.25 -33.97 3.63
C GLU A 24 -5.45 -34.12 2.68
N GLU A 25 -6.67 -34.11 3.21
CA GLU A 25 -7.91 -34.17 2.40
C GLU A 25 -8.24 -32.81 1.74
N GLY A 26 -7.51 -31.75 2.08
CA GLY A 26 -7.65 -30.40 1.53
C GLY A 26 -8.47 -29.47 2.37
N MET A 27 -8.35 -28.19 2.07
CA MET A 27 -8.97 -27.07 2.73
C MET A 27 -10.04 -26.41 1.86
N ASN A 28 -10.92 -25.63 2.47
CA ASN A 28 -11.74 -24.63 1.79
C ASN A 28 -11.09 -23.27 2.00
N ILE A 29 -10.65 -22.62 0.93
CA ILE A 29 -9.85 -21.40 0.96
C ILE A 29 -10.68 -20.25 0.40
N LEU A 30 -10.77 -19.16 1.14
CA LEU A 30 -11.25 -17.85 0.68
C LEU A 30 -10.06 -16.94 0.48
N GLY A 31 -9.88 -16.42 -0.72
CA GLY A 31 -8.76 -15.55 -1.07
C GLY A 31 -9.22 -14.23 -1.66
N ALA A 32 -8.55 -13.14 -1.25
CA ALA A 32 -8.72 -11.81 -1.79
C ALA A 32 -7.41 -11.01 -1.62
N HIS A 33 -7.26 -9.90 -2.33
CA HIS A 33 -6.12 -9.03 -2.11
C HIS A 33 -6.47 -7.81 -1.24
N ILE A 34 -5.45 -7.16 -0.68
CA ILE A 34 -5.59 -6.03 0.22
C ILE A 34 -4.73 -4.83 -0.17
N ASP A 35 -3.89 -4.98 -1.17
CA ASP A 35 -3.22 -3.86 -1.82
C ASP A 35 -4.15 -3.15 -2.80
N SER A 36 -3.84 -1.90 -3.11
CA SER A 36 -4.57 -1.08 -4.07
C SER A 36 -3.57 -0.24 -4.87
N PRO A 37 -3.91 0.17 -6.10
CA PRO A 37 -3.05 1.05 -6.88
C PRO A 37 -2.75 2.34 -6.12
N ARG A 38 -1.49 2.77 -6.11
CA ARG A 38 -1.01 3.90 -5.33
C ARG A 38 0.26 4.52 -5.92
N ILE A 39 0.87 5.39 -5.18
CA ILE A 39 2.19 5.95 -5.51
C ILE A 39 3.14 5.59 -4.36
N ASP A 40 4.28 4.97 -4.68
CA ASP A 40 5.32 4.62 -3.72
C ASP A 40 6.45 5.67 -3.76
N VAL A 41 6.97 6.03 -2.59
CA VAL A 41 8.13 6.91 -2.45
C VAL A 41 9.41 6.12 -2.74
N LYS A 42 10.32 6.68 -3.55
CA LYS A 42 11.61 6.05 -3.87
C LYS A 42 12.57 6.07 -2.66
N GLN A 43 13.69 5.34 -2.75
CA GLN A 43 14.65 5.19 -1.65
C GLN A 43 15.52 6.44 -1.38
N ASN A 44 15.71 7.32 -2.36
CA ASN A 44 16.40 8.60 -2.20
C ASN A 44 15.50 9.70 -2.77
N PRO A 45 14.36 9.98 -2.09
CA PRO A 45 13.28 10.70 -2.74
C PRO A 45 13.40 12.21 -2.61
N LEU A 46 14.04 12.70 -1.55
CA LEU A 46 13.96 14.12 -1.17
C LEU A 46 14.93 14.98 -2.01
N TYR A 47 14.36 15.91 -2.77
CA TYR A 47 15.12 16.87 -3.56
C TYR A 47 14.46 18.25 -3.53
N GLU A 48 15.21 19.27 -3.90
CA GLU A 48 14.72 20.64 -4.06
C GLU A 48 14.93 21.10 -5.49
N ASP A 49 13.93 21.72 -6.07
CA ASP A 49 14.00 22.44 -7.34
C ASP A 49 13.20 23.73 -7.25
N SER A 50 13.81 24.85 -7.68
CA SER A 50 13.17 26.18 -7.74
C SER A 50 12.50 26.60 -6.43
N ASP A 51 13.21 26.44 -5.31
CA ASP A 51 12.75 26.74 -3.96
C ASP A 51 11.51 25.92 -3.51
N MET A 52 11.35 24.72 -4.02
CA MET A 52 10.31 23.77 -3.63
C MET A 52 10.91 22.40 -3.36
N ALA A 53 10.53 21.79 -2.26
CA ALA A 53 10.95 20.43 -1.91
C ALA A 53 9.92 19.40 -2.33
N TYR A 54 10.43 18.32 -2.93
CA TYR A 54 9.64 17.22 -3.47
C TYR A 54 10.12 15.88 -2.93
N LEU A 55 9.21 14.90 -2.96
CA LEU A 55 9.54 13.47 -2.87
C LEU A 55 9.39 12.85 -4.26
N ASP A 56 10.48 12.30 -4.77
CA ASP A 56 10.52 11.50 -6.00
C ASP A 56 9.77 10.17 -5.78
N THR A 57 8.94 9.80 -6.75
CA THR A 57 7.97 8.72 -6.58
C THR A 57 7.94 7.75 -7.75
N HIS A 58 7.25 6.64 -7.54
CA HIS A 58 6.92 5.67 -8.57
C HIS A 58 5.48 5.17 -8.37
N TYR A 59 4.68 5.12 -9.42
CA TYR A 59 3.34 4.55 -9.31
C TYR A 59 3.37 3.02 -9.20
N TYR A 60 2.45 2.50 -8.42
CA TYR A 60 2.28 1.08 -8.12
C TYR A 60 0.91 0.63 -8.66
N GLY A 61 0.90 -0.46 -9.47
CA GLY A 61 -0.31 -0.94 -10.14
C GLY A 61 -0.77 -0.04 -11.30
N GLY A 62 -1.98 -0.22 -11.74
CA GLY A 62 -2.58 0.51 -12.85
C GLY A 62 -3.32 1.76 -12.41
N ILE A 63 -2.78 2.95 -12.64
CA ILE A 63 -3.44 4.22 -12.34
C ILE A 63 -3.68 5.08 -13.59
N LYS A 64 -4.78 5.83 -13.58
CA LYS A 64 -4.97 6.98 -14.48
C LYS A 64 -4.28 8.19 -13.85
N LYS A 65 -3.02 8.44 -14.22
CA LYS A 65 -2.15 9.45 -13.59
C LYS A 65 -2.80 10.82 -13.45
N TYR A 66 -3.60 11.24 -14.43
CA TYR A 66 -4.33 12.52 -14.40
C TYR A 66 -5.42 12.61 -13.32
N GLN A 67 -5.80 11.52 -12.68
CA GLN A 67 -6.73 11.54 -11.54
C GLN A 67 -6.02 11.78 -10.20
N TRP A 68 -4.70 11.74 -10.17
CA TRP A 68 -3.89 11.84 -8.95
C TRP A 68 -3.34 13.25 -8.72
N VAL A 69 -3.37 14.12 -9.74
CA VAL A 69 -2.94 15.50 -9.62
C VAL A 69 -4.01 16.37 -8.99
N THR A 70 -3.62 17.40 -8.25
CA THR A 70 -4.49 18.41 -7.62
C THR A 70 -5.50 17.87 -6.59
N ILE A 71 -5.32 16.67 -6.09
CA ILE A 71 -6.13 16.11 -5.01
C ILE A 71 -5.33 16.07 -3.71
N PRO A 72 -5.99 16.13 -2.54
CA PRO A 72 -5.32 15.91 -1.26
C PRO A 72 -4.78 14.49 -1.16
N LEU A 73 -3.51 14.36 -0.76
CA LEU A 73 -2.83 13.09 -0.61
C LEU A 73 -2.30 12.93 0.83
N ALA A 74 -2.25 11.69 1.30
CA ALA A 74 -1.73 11.27 2.58
C ALA A 74 -0.52 10.34 2.39
N ILE A 75 0.37 10.28 3.37
CA ILE A 75 1.46 9.30 3.46
C ILE A 75 1.09 8.26 4.49
N HIS A 76 1.25 7.01 4.11
CA HIS A 76 1.24 5.85 5.00
C HIS A 76 2.52 5.06 4.84
N GLY A 77 3.02 4.51 5.92
CA GLY A 77 4.12 3.60 5.76
C GLY A 77 4.91 3.32 7.02
N THR A 78 6.08 2.73 6.84
CA THR A 78 6.93 2.27 7.91
C THR A 78 8.39 2.53 7.59
N ILE A 79 9.15 2.87 8.60
CA ILE A 79 10.60 3.05 8.55
C ILE A 79 11.23 1.99 9.45
N ALA A 80 12.25 1.31 8.93
CA ALA A 80 13.09 0.41 9.72
C ALA A 80 14.43 1.09 10.01
N LYS A 81 14.61 1.59 11.23
CA LYS A 81 15.81 2.33 11.64
C LYS A 81 17.03 1.44 11.81
N LYS A 82 18.23 2.03 11.79
CA LYS A 82 19.53 1.31 11.93
C LYS A 82 19.66 0.53 13.23
N ASP A 83 19.00 0.97 14.31
CA ASP A 83 18.99 0.28 15.60
C ASP A 83 18.02 -0.93 15.65
N GLY A 84 17.27 -1.16 14.57
CA GLY A 84 16.28 -2.24 14.45
C GLY A 84 14.89 -1.85 14.93
N THR A 85 14.66 -0.62 15.35
CA THR A 85 13.32 -0.12 15.66
C THR A 85 12.52 0.08 14.37
N VAL A 86 11.21 -0.13 14.46
CA VAL A 86 10.26 0.06 13.37
C VAL A 86 9.27 1.13 13.79
N GLN A 87 9.06 2.11 12.93
CA GLN A 87 8.18 3.24 13.18
C GLN A 87 7.16 3.39 12.05
N ASP A 88 5.88 3.48 12.42
CA ASP A 88 4.81 3.78 11.47
C ASP A 88 4.73 5.28 11.24
N ILE A 89 4.54 5.66 9.98
CA ILE A 89 4.34 7.04 9.52
C ILE A 89 2.94 7.15 8.92
N ILE A 90 2.15 8.07 9.46
CA ILE A 90 0.82 8.40 8.94
C ILE A 90 0.68 9.93 8.99
N ILE A 91 0.52 10.56 7.83
CA ILE A 91 0.35 12.00 7.68
C ILE A 91 -0.78 12.26 6.67
N GLY A 92 -1.72 13.14 7.00
CA GLY A 92 -2.81 13.55 6.10
C GLY A 92 -4.16 12.90 6.36
N GLU A 93 -4.30 12.11 7.42
CA GLU A 93 -5.55 11.41 7.76
C GLU A 93 -6.39 12.13 8.82
N LYS A 94 -5.78 12.87 9.71
CA LYS A 94 -6.49 13.65 10.73
C LYS A 94 -6.91 15.01 10.18
N GLU A 95 -7.93 15.62 10.76
CA GLU A 95 -8.45 16.91 10.31
C GLU A 95 -7.44 18.06 10.45
N ASP A 96 -6.51 17.93 11.37
CA ASP A 96 -5.44 18.90 11.65
C ASP A 96 -4.10 18.54 11.00
N ASP A 97 -4.01 17.37 10.35
CA ASP A 97 -2.81 16.99 9.58
C ASP A 97 -2.69 17.85 8.32
N PRO A 98 -1.47 18.21 7.90
CA PRO A 98 -1.26 18.73 6.56
C PRO A 98 -1.51 17.62 5.53
N VAL A 99 -2.06 17.99 4.37
CA VAL A 99 -2.14 17.10 3.22
C VAL A 99 -1.07 17.45 2.20
N LEU A 100 -0.70 16.50 1.36
CA LEU A 100 0.26 16.65 0.28
C LEU A 100 -0.47 16.79 -1.06
N VAL A 101 0.26 17.16 -2.10
CA VAL A 101 -0.31 17.32 -3.43
C VAL A 101 0.72 17.05 -4.52
N ILE A 102 0.25 16.50 -5.64
CA ILE A 102 0.96 16.58 -6.92
C ILE A 102 0.40 17.80 -7.64
N SER A 103 1.26 18.78 -7.93
CA SER A 103 0.85 19.99 -8.64
C SER A 103 0.56 19.72 -10.11
N ASP A 104 -0.26 20.55 -10.74
CA ASP A 104 -0.52 20.50 -12.16
C ASP A 104 -0.64 21.91 -12.73
N LEU A 105 -0.55 22.03 -14.06
CA LEU A 105 -0.67 23.30 -14.74
C LEU A 105 -2.11 23.83 -14.69
N LEU A 106 -2.25 25.11 -14.38
CA LEU A 106 -3.54 25.77 -14.57
C LEU A 106 -3.90 25.87 -16.06
N ILE A 107 -5.19 25.95 -16.36
CA ILE A 107 -5.73 25.91 -17.74
C ILE A 107 -5.05 26.89 -18.71
N HIS A 108 -4.70 28.08 -18.25
CA HIS A 108 -4.09 29.11 -19.07
C HIS A 108 -2.65 28.78 -19.51
N LEU A 109 -1.97 27.85 -18.84
CA LEU A 109 -0.60 27.40 -19.16
C LEU A 109 -0.55 25.97 -19.73
N SER A 110 -1.67 25.27 -19.75
CA SER A 110 -1.73 23.83 -20.06
C SER A 110 -2.03 23.52 -21.54
N GLN A 111 -2.02 24.48 -22.46
CA GLN A 111 -2.42 24.26 -23.84
C GLN A 111 -1.68 23.07 -24.48
N GLN A 112 -0.36 23.02 -24.38
CA GLN A 112 0.43 21.90 -24.94
C GLN A 112 0.20 20.58 -24.19
N GLN A 113 -0.12 20.64 -22.91
CA GLN A 113 -0.40 19.47 -22.08
C GLN A 113 -1.73 18.83 -22.49
N ILE A 114 -2.80 19.60 -22.65
CA ILE A 114 -4.13 19.08 -23.01
C ILE A 114 -4.23 18.54 -24.45
N GLU A 115 -3.29 18.89 -25.33
CA GLU A 115 -3.19 18.29 -26.66
C GLU A 115 -2.58 16.88 -26.65
N LYS A 116 -1.97 16.47 -25.53
CA LYS A 116 -1.42 15.12 -25.36
C LYS A 116 -2.54 14.08 -25.22
N LYS A 117 -2.24 12.81 -25.55
CA LYS A 117 -3.14 11.70 -25.24
C LYS A 117 -3.26 11.54 -23.72
N ALA A 118 -4.45 11.16 -23.22
CA ALA A 118 -4.72 11.00 -21.79
C ALA A 118 -3.70 10.12 -21.04
N GLY A 119 -3.16 9.09 -21.68
CA GLY A 119 -2.14 8.22 -21.07
C GLY A 119 -0.79 8.89 -20.79
N VAL A 120 -0.52 10.04 -21.40
CA VAL A 120 0.74 10.79 -21.29
C VAL A 120 0.51 12.27 -20.95
N VAL A 121 -0.71 12.68 -20.66
CA VAL A 121 -1.02 14.05 -20.25
C VAL A 121 -0.34 14.41 -18.93
N VAL A 122 -0.23 13.44 -18.04
CA VAL A 122 0.65 13.43 -16.84
C VAL A 122 1.62 12.28 -17.04
N GLU A 123 2.90 12.56 -17.01
CA GLU A 123 3.96 11.56 -17.16
C GLU A 123 4.24 10.89 -15.79
N GLY A 124 4.80 9.67 -15.78
CA GLY A 124 5.11 8.97 -14.53
C GLY A 124 6.07 9.75 -13.65
N GLU A 125 7.11 10.32 -14.27
CA GLU A 125 8.11 11.16 -13.58
C GLU A 125 7.57 12.54 -13.17
N GLY A 126 6.35 12.88 -13.51
CA GLY A 126 5.65 14.10 -13.05
C GLY A 126 4.72 13.85 -11.87
N LEU A 127 4.80 12.69 -11.22
CA LEU A 127 4.01 12.34 -10.05
C LEU A 127 4.72 12.65 -8.72
N ASP A 128 5.73 13.51 -8.74
CA ASP A 128 6.46 13.88 -7.54
C ASP A 128 5.61 14.71 -6.58
N ILE A 129 5.74 14.40 -5.31
CA ILE A 129 4.92 14.99 -4.26
C ILE A 129 5.55 16.28 -3.77
N LEU A 130 4.85 17.39 -3.90
CA LEU A 130 5.23 18.66 -3.29
C LEU A 130 5.02 18.57 -1.77
N VAL A 131 6.11 18.72 -1.01
CA VAL A 131 6.09 18.59 0.45
C VAL A 131 6.35 19.90 1.20
N ALA A 132 7.09 20.85 0.63
CA ALA A 132 7.37 22.13 1.26
C ALA A 132 7.77 23.21 0.25
N THR A 133 7.57 24.49 0.68
CA THR A 133 8.01 25.67 -0.07
C THR A 133 8.62 26.74 0.85
N LYS A 134 8.70 26.45 2.16
CA LYS A 134 9.21 27.39 3.14
C LYS A 134 10.67 27.07 3.48
N PRO A 135 11.62 27.97 3.19
CA PRO A 135 13.01 27.72 3.49
C PRO A 135 13.30 27.73 5.00
N LEU A 136 14.35 27.05 5.38
CA LEU A 136 14.92 27.12 6.73
C LEU A 136 15.35 28.55 7.03
N THR A 137 14.98 29.06 8.21
CA THR A 137 15.34 30.39 8.66
C THR A 137 15.78 30.38 10.12
N GLY A 138 16.62 31.35 10.52
CA GLY A 138 17.03 31.52 11.92
C GLY A 138 18.30 30.78 12.30
N ASN A 139 19.01 30.20 11.32
CA ASN A 139 20.35 29.64 11.52
C ASN A 139 21.32 30.21 10.49
N ASP A 140 21.94 31.33 10.82
CA ASP A 140 22.83 32.10 9.94
C ASP A 140 24.03 31.28 9.40
N GLU A 141 24.45 30.23 10.08
CA GLU A 141 25.54 29.35 9.61
C GLU A 141 25.06 28.39 8.56
N LEU A 142 23.94 27.69 8.78
CA LEU A 142 23.32 26.79 7.81
C LEU A 142 22.83 27.55 6.58
N GLU A 143 22.24 28.75 6.74
CA GLU A 143 21.79 29.57 5.62
C GLU A 143 22.93 30.01 4.67
N LYS A 144 24.17 30.06 5.16
CA LYS A 144 25.34 30.38 4.33
C LYS A 144 26.00 29.22 3.66
N GLU A 145 25.90 28.04 4.25
CA GLU A 145 26.54 26.82 3.78
C GLU A 145 25.61 25.98 2.90
N GLU A 146 24.29 25.98 3.20
CA GLU A 146 23.29 25.19 2.50
C GLU A 146 22.70 25.97 1.31
N LYS A 147 22.60 25.30 0.17
CA LYS A 147 21.99 25.84 -1.05
C LYS A 147 20.53 25.45 -1.21
N GLU A 148 20.12 24.34 -0.58
CA GLU A 148 18.79 23.76 -0.67
C GLU A 148 18.06 23.99 0.67
N LEU A 149 17.69 25.25 0.93
CA LEU A 149 17.13 25.66 2.22
C LEU A 149 15.75 25.10 2.51
N VAL A 150 14.95 24.83 1.48
CA VAL A 150 13.63 24.21 1.65
C VAL A 150 13.78 22.72 1.98
N LYS A 151 14.68 22.03 1.29
CA LYS A 151 15.05 20.65 1.63
C LYS A 151 15.58 20.55 3.07
N ALA A 152 16.47 21.47 3.46
CA ALA A 152 17.00 21.52 4.83
C ALA A 152 15.89 21.69 5.88
N ALA A 153 14.88 22.53 5.58
CA ALA A 153 13.72 22.68 6.45
C ALA A 153 12.90 21.39 6.59
N VAL A 154 12.75 20.63 5.49
CA VAL A 154 12.07 19.30 5.51
C VAL A 154 12.87 18.31 6.35
N VAL A 155 14.19 18.21 6.16
CA VAL A 155 15.06 17.32 6.95
C VAL A 155 14.97 17.65 8.44
N GLN A 156 14.99 18.94 8.81
CA GLN A 156 14.80 19.35 10.20
C GLN A 156 13.42 18.94 10.72
N PHE A 157 12.35 19.15 9.95
CA PHE A 157 11.01 18.73 10.33
C PHE A 157 10.90 17.22 10.57
N LEU A 158 11.47 16.40 9.68
CA LEU A 158 11.51 14.94 9.80
C LEU A 158 12.20 14.52 11.10
N LYS A 159 13.33 15.15 11.41
CA LYS A 159 14.08 14.86 12.63
C LYS A 159 13.31 15.25 13.90
N GLU A 160 12.75 16.45 13.95
CA GLU A 160 12.10 16.99 15.15
C GLU A 160 10.73 16.38 15.44
N ASN A 161 9.97 16.03 14.39
CA ASN A 161 8.58 15.57 14.53
C ASN A 161 8.39 14.07 14.33
N LEU A 162 9.29 13.44 13.56
CA LEU A 162 9.17 12.03 13.21
C LEU A 162 10.38 11.20 13.68
N ASP A 163 11.35 11.82 14.35
CA ASP A 163 12.62 11.18 14.74
C ASP A 163 13.26 10.42 13.56
N MET A 164 13.26 11.03 12.37
CA MET A 164 13.69 10.44 11.11
C MET A 164 14.85 11.25 10.53
N GLU A 165 15.90 10.55 10.11
CA GLU A 165 17.02 11.12 9.33
C GLU A 165 16.78 10.87 7.83
N GLU A 166 17.43 11.63 6.94
CA GLU A 166 17.27 11.47 5.48
C GLU A 166 17.65 10.04 5.01
N GLU A 167 18.67 9.43 5.63
CA GLU A 167 19.08 8.08 5.29
C GLU A 167 18.05 7.00 5.65
N ASP A 168 17.10 7.27 6.51
CA ASP A 168 16.04 6.33 6.87
C ASP A 168 15.09 6.05 5.71
N PHE A 169 15.04 6.93 4.70
CA PHE A 169 14.32 6.65 3.46
C PHE A 169 14.82 5.39 2.73
N LEU A 170 16.10 4.99 2.89
CA LEU A 170 16.65 3.79 2.27
C LEU A 170 15.96 2.50 2.72
N SER A 171 15.41 2.49 3.92
CA SER A 171 14.71 1.36 4.54
C SER A 171 13.23 1.62 4.76
N ALA A 172 12.73 2.75 4.26
CA ALA A 172 11.33 3.11 4.34
C ALA A 172 10.50 2.43 3.25
N GLU A 173 9.29 2.05 3.60
CA GLU A 173 8.22 1.77 2.66
C GLU A 173 7.10 2.79 2.91
N LEU A 174 7.07 3.83 2.08
CA LEU A 174 6.11 4.93 2.19
C LEU A 174 5.22 4.96 0.96
N GLU A 175 3.92 4.99 1.21
CA GLU A 175 2.85 4.97 0.22
C GLU A 175 2.09 6.28 0.25
N ILE A 176 1.84 6.82 -0.91
CA ILE A 176 1.01 8.00 -1.11
C ILE A 176 -0.35 7.54 -1.62
N VAL A 177 -1.39 7.95 -0.92
CA VAL A 177 -2.77 7.58 -1.19
C VAL A 177 -3.68 8.81 -1.13
N PRO A 178 -4.88 8.80 -1.78
CA PRO A 178 -5.85 9.87 -1.60
C PRO A 178 -6.22 10.06 -0.12
N ALA A 179 -6.08 11.29 0.37
CA ALA A 179 -6.42 11.63 1.75
C ALA A 179 -7.93 11.67 1.97
N GLY A 180 -8.35 11.25 3.14
CA GLY A 180 -9.72 11.39 3.59
C GLY A 180 -10.51 10.09 3.68
N LYS A 181 -11.59 10.17 4.46
CA LYS A 181 -12.44 9.03 4.81
C LYS A 181 -13.39 8.67 3.69
N ALA A 182 -13.76 7.38 3.62
CA ALA A 182 -14.91 6.95 2.83
C ALA A 182 -16.20 7.68 3.28
N ARG A 183 -17.07 7.98 2.34
CA ARG A 183 -18.31 8.72 2.55
C ARG A 183 -19.49 8.10 1.81
N ASP A 184 -20.69 8.29 2.34
CA ASP A 184 -21.91 8.06 1.58
C ASP A 184 -21.91 8.88 0.29
N CYS A 185 -22.30 8.27 -0.80
CA CYS A 185 -22.37 8.86 -2.13
C CYS A 185 -23.77 8.74 -2.71
N GLY A 186 -24.21 9.77 -3.44
CA GLY A 186 -25.56 9.93 -3.91
C GLY A 186 -26.46 10.63 -2.88
N LEU A 187 -27.51 11.31 -3.35
CA LEU A 187 -28.46 12.00 -2.47
C LEU A 187 -29.24 11.04 -1.56
N ASP A 188 -29.41 9.82 -2.02
CA ASP A 188 -30.07 8.72 -1.31
C ASP A 188 -29.11 7.89 -0.44
N ARG A 189 -27.81 8.21 -0.48
CA ARG A 189 -26.74 7.50 0.25
C ARG A 189 -26.64 6.00 -0.06
N SER A 190 -27.02 5.61 -1.29
CA SER A 190 -27.03 4.20 -1.71
C SER A 190 -25.66 3.65 -2.08
N MET A 191 -24.65 4.50 -2.21
CA MET A 191 -23.28 4.15 -2.57
C MET A 191 -22.29 4.65 -1.51
N VAL A 192 -21.08 4.10 -1.55
CA VAL A 192 -19.96 4.60 -0.77
C VAL A 192 -18.82 4.98 -1.73
N ILE A 193 -18.31 6.21 -1.60
CA ILE A 193 -17.08 6.61 -2.28
C ILE A 193 -15.90 6.52 -1.30
N GLY A 194 -14.83 5.86 -1.73
CA GLY A 194 -13.63 5.70 -0.92
C GLY A 194 -12.53 5.04 -1.73
N TYR A 195 -11.30 5.27 -1.32
CA TYR A 195 -10.12 4.63 -1.88
C TYR A 195 -9.97 3.20 -1.33
N GLY A 196 -9.48 2.27 -2.17
CA GLY A 196 -9.15 0.91 -1.77
C GLY A 196 -10.33 -0.02 -1.59
N GLN A 197 -11.49 0.25 -2.21
CA GLN A 197 -12.62 -0.70 -2.20
C GLN A 197 -12.29 -1.97 -3.00
N ASP A 198 -11.49 -1.84 -4.03
CA ASP A 198 -10.79 -2.92 -4.69
C ASP A 198 -9.49 -3.25 -3.92
N ASP A 199 -9.32 -4.41 -3.25
CA ASP A 199 -10.36 -5.46 -3.14
C ASP A 199 -10.78 -5.69 -1.67
N ARG A 200 -10.81 -4.63 -0.86
CA ARG A 200 -11.22 -4.73 0.56
C ARG A 200 -12.65 -5.23 0.73
N VAL A 201 -13.51 -5.02 -0.27
CA VAL A 201 -14.88 -5.54 -0.24
C VAL A 201 -14.87 -7.08 -0.19
N CYS A 202 -14.09 -7.73 -1.06
CA CYS A 202 -13.96 -9.19 -1.04
C CYS A 202 -13.13 -9.67 0.15
N ALA A 203 -12.11 -8.90 0.56
CA ALA A 203 -11.30 -9.24 1.72
C ALA A 203 -12.15 -9.29 3.02
N PHE A 204 -12.96 -8.27 3.28
CA PHE A 204 -13.83 -8.24 4.46
C PHE A 204 -14.91 -9.30 4.42
N THR A 205 -15.56 -9.50 3.27
CA THR A 205 -16.60 -10.55 3.15
C THR A 205 -16.02 -11.95 3.33
N SER A 206 -14.80 -12.20 2.83
CA SER A 206 -14.08 -13.46 3.04
C SER A 206 -13.73 -13.67 4.52
N LEU A 207 -13.23 -12.63 5.19
CA LEU A 207 -12.90 -12.68 6.60
C LEU A 207 -14.14 -12.93 7.46
N PHE A 208 -15.25 -12.21 7.23
CA PHE A 208 -16.47 -12.40 8.00
C PHE A 208 -17.08 -13.77 7.77
N ALA A 209 -17.12 -14.28 6.54
CA ALA A 209 -17.57 -15.64 6.26
C ALA A 209 -16.75 -16.69 7.03
N MET A 210 -15.43 -16.45 7.15
CA MET A 210 -14.56 -17.32 7.93
C MET A 210 -14.87 -17.25 9.43
N LEU A 211 -15.08 -16.03 9.98
CA LEU A 211 -15.39 -15.84 11.40
C LEU A 211 -16.76 -16.40 11.80
N GLU A 212 -17.72 -16.42 10.89
CA GLU A 212 -19.06 -16.98 11.11
C GLU A 212 -19.15 -18.50 10.91
N THR A 213 -18.09 -19.12 10.35
CA THR A 213 -18.05 -20.55 10.14
C THR A 213 -17.85 -21.30 11.46
N GLU A 214 -18.73 -22.24 11.77
CA GLU A 214 -18.63 -23.07 12.96
C GLU A 214 -18.41 -24.55 12.58
N ASN A 215 -17.49 -25.22 13.29
CA ASN A 215 -17.24 -26.67 13.20
C ASN A 215 -17.11 -27.21 11.75
N PRO A 216 -16.23 -26.65 10.91
CA PRO A 216 -16.12 -27.04 9.50
C PRO A 216 -15.71 -28.52 9.35
N GLU A 217 -16.20 -29.17 8.33
CA GLU A 217 -15.76 -30.53 7.98
C GLU A 217 -14.32 -30.56 7.46
N ARG A 218 -13.98 -29.66 6.57
CA ARG A 218 -12.61 -29.42 6.10
C ARG A 218 -12.06 -28.21 6.80
N THR A 219 -10.76 -28.16 7.03
CA THR A 219 -10.12 -26.94 7.49
C THR A 219 -10.46 -25.78 6.57
N SER A 220 -10.96 -24.70 7.14
CA SER A 220 -11.22 -23.46 6.43
C SER A 220 -9.99 -22.55 6.51
N CYS A 221 -9.71 -21.83 5.44
CA CYS A 221 -8.61 -20.88 5.36
C CYS A 221 -9.11 -19.57 4.75
N CYS A 222 -8.74 -18.45 5.35
CA CYS A 222 -8.86 -17.12 4.74
C CYS A 222 -7.45 -16.61 4.48
N ILE A 223 -7.15 -16.25 3.23
CA ILE A 223 -5.88 -15.70 2.82
C ILE A 223 -6.10 -14.35 2.16
N LEU A 224 -5.54 -13.30 2.77
CA LEU A 224 -5.56 -11.94 2.26
C LEU A 224 -4.13 -11.57 1.88
N VAL A 225 -3.92 -11.20 0.62
CA VAL A 225 -2.59 -11.09 0.01
C VAL A 225 -2.26 -9.67 -0.41
N ASP A 226 -0.97 -9.39 -0.49
CA ASP A 226 -0.38 -8.18 -1.04
C ASP A 226 0.13 -8.42 -2.46
N LYS A 227 0.43 -7.37 -3.21
CA LYS A 227 1.09 -7.40 -4.52
C LYS A 227 0.25 -7.94 -5.69
N GLU A 228 -1.06 -8.08 -5.53
CA GLU A 228 -1.94 -8.48 -6.63
C GLU A 228 -1.84 -7.50 -7.79
N GLU A 229 -1.91 -6.20 -7.51
CA GLU A 229 -1.92 -5.09 -8.46
C GLU A 229 -0.65 -4.98 -9.34
N ILE A 230 0.40 -5.69 -8.96
CA ILE A 230 1.65 -5.78 -9.74
C ILE A 230 1.98 -7.23 -10.17
N GLY A 231 0.97 -8.10 -10.19
CA GLY A 231 1.09 -9.48 -10.66
C GLY A 231 1.59 -10.46 -9.61
N SER A 232 1.29 -10.21 -8.33
CA SER A 232 1.59 -11.10 -7.19
C SER A 232 3.08 -11.43 -6.99
N VAL A 233 3.98 -10.58 -7.47
CA VAL A 233 5.43 -10.74 -7.36
C VAL A 233 5.96 -10.23 -6.01
N GLY A 234 7.17 -10.67 -5.64
CA GLY A 234 7.83 -10.25 -4.40
C GLY A 234 7.59 -11.19 -3.23
N ALA A 235 8.15 -10.84 -2.06
CA ALA A 235 8.18 -11.71 -0.88
C ALA A 235 6.81 -11.89 -0.21
N THR A 236 5.87 -10.97 -0.44
CA THR A 236 4.54 -10.94 0.17
C THR A 236 3.40 -11.27 -0.82
N GLY A 237 3.73 -11.46 -2.11
CA GLY A 237 2.77 -11.86 -3.14
C GLY A 237 2.54 -13.37 -3.19
N MET A 238 1.47 -13.79 -3.84
CA MET A 238 1.11 -15.22 -3.98
C MET A 238 2.13 -16.07 -4.74
N HIS A 239 3.04 -15.46 -5.52
CA HIS A 239 4.15 -16.18 -6.14
C HIS A 239 5.29 -16.51 -5.18
N SER A 240 5.26 -15.98 -3.96
CA SER A 240 6.20 -16.37 -2.90
C SER A 240 5.79 -17.71 -2.28
N ARG A 241 6.63 -18.22 -1.38
CA ARG A 241 6.36 -19.48 -0.69
C ARG A 241 5.57 -19.33 0.60
N PHE A 242 5.21 -18.11 0.98
CA PHE A 242 4.66 -17.86 2.31
C PHE A 242 3.43 -18.74 2.62
N PHE A 243 2.52 -18.92 1.65
CA PHE A 243 1.32 -19.72 1.89
C PHE A 243 1.64 -21.22 2.04
N GLU A 244 2.52 -21.75 1.18
CA GLU A 244 3.00 -23.14 1.30
C GLU A 244 3.67 -23.38 2.65
N ASP A 245 4.49 -22.42 3.11
CA ASP A 245 5.19 -22.48 4.40
C ASP A 245 4.20 -22.46 5.58
N TYR A 246 3.16 -21.60 5.55
CA TYR A 246 2.10 -21.61 6.58
C TYR A 246 1.35 -22.93 6.64
N VAL A 247 1.02 -23.53 5.49
CA VAL A 247 0.36 -24.84 5.44
C VAL A 247 1.29 -25.93 5.98
N ALA A 248 2.58 -25.87 5.67
CA ALA A 248 3.58 -26.79 6.18
C ALA A 248 3.75 -26.71 7.70
N GLU A 249 3.82 -25.48 8.25
CA GLU A 249 3.88 -25.26 9.68
C GLU A 249 2.61 -25.74 10.39
N LEU A 250 1.42 -25.43 9.82
CA LEU A 250 0.17 -25.93 10.36
C LEU A 250 0.11 -27.46 10.38
N MET A 251 0.56 -28.11 9.30
CA MET A 251 0.65 -29.57 9.20
C MET A 251 1.61 -30.14 10.26
N ALA A 252 2.75 -29.50 10.50
CA ALA A 252 3.71 -29.93 11.52
C ALA A 252 3.16 -29.79 12.96
N LEU A 253 2.31 -28.79 13.19
CA LEU A 253 1.68 -28.57 14.49
C LEU A 253 0.49 -29.49 14.78
N THR A 254 -0.20 -29.95 13.74
CA THR A 254 -1.46 -30.69 13.90
C THR A 254 -1.36 -32.18 13.53
N GLU A 255 -0.37 -32.54 12.72
CA GLU A 255 -0.18 -33.90 12.20
C GLU A 255 1.33 -34.29 12.26
N ASP A 256 1.87 -34.88 11.20
CA ASP A 256 3.23 -35.41 11.18
C ASP A 256 4.25 -34.60 10.34
N GLY A 257 3.85 -33.46 9.79
CA GLY A 257 4.73 -32.55 9.05
C GLY A 257 5.34 -33.13 7.75
N ASN A 258 4.76 -34.19 7.20
CA ASN A 258 5.27 -34.84 6.00
C ASN A 258 5.11 -33.95 4.76
N PRO A 259 6.18 -33.60 4.01
CA PRO A 259 6.09 -32.75 2.83
C PRO A 259 5.14 -33.24 1.73
N LEU A 260 4.96 -34.56 1.59
CA LEU A 260 4.03 -35.12 0.65
C LEU A 260 2.58 -34.83 1.05
N LYS A 261 2.26 -34.85 2.35
CA LYS A 261 0.94 -34.46 2.84
C LYS A 261 0.63 -32.99 2.60
N VAL A 262 1.60 -32.09 2.76
CA VAL A 262 1.45 -30.67 2.42
C VAL A 262 1.04 -30.51 0.96
N ARG A 263 1.75 -31.17 0.04
CA ARG A 263 1.41 -31.15 -1.40
C ARG A 263 0.02 -31.71 -1.70
N ARG A 264 -0.39 -32.76 -0.98
CA ARG A 264 -1.74 -33.33 -1.12
C ARG A 264 -2.80 -32.41 -0.57
N ALA A 265 -2.55 -31.77 0.59
CA ALA A 265 -3.43 -30.77 1.17
C ALA A 265 -3.71 -29.65 0.17
N LEU A 266 -2.65 -29.03 -0.37
CA LEU A 266 -2.78 -27.98 -1.39
C LEU A 266 -3.53 -28.45 -2.64
N ARG A 267 -3.19 -29.62 -3.18
CA ARG A 267 -3.83 -30.16 -4.38
C ARG A 267 -5.31 -30.49 -4.18
N ASN A 268 -5.67 -30.96 -2.99
CA ASN A 268 -7.04 -31.38 -2.67
C ASN A 268 -7.92 -30.23 -2.15
N SER A 269 -7.34 -29.04 -1.99
CA SER A 269 -8.06 -27.85 -1.55
C SER A 269 -8.93 -27.26 -2.66
N TYR A 270 -9.99 -26.58 -2.25
CA TYR A 270 -10.82 -25.74 -3.09
C TYR A 270 -10.61 -24.29 -2.70
N MET A 271 -10.44 -23.41 -3.69
CA MET A 271 -10.26 -21.99 -3.45
C MET A 271 -11.32 -21.19 -4.20
N LEU A 272 -11.95 -20.28 -3.48
CA LEU A 272 -12.70 -19.17 -4.04
C LEU A 272 -11.75 -17.95 -4.00
N SER A 273 -11.20 -17.60 -5.15
CA SER A 273 -10.44 -16.35 -5.33
C SER A 273 -11.43 -15.28 -5.71
N SER A 274 -11.62 -14.34 -4.81
CA SER A 274 -12.57 -13.25 -4.96
C SER A 274 -11.84 -11.99 -5.43
N ASP A 275 -12.51 -11.23 -6.26
CA ASP A 275 -12.09 -9.94 -6.73
C ASP A 275 -13.32 -9.15 -7.19
N VAL A 276 -13.28 -7.81 -7.14
CA VAL A 276 -14.40 -6.98 -7.58
C VAL A 276 -14.51 -6.93 -9.10
N SER A 277 -15.72 -6.77 -9.59
CA SER A 277 -16.00 -6.57 -11.01
C SER A 277 -16.41 -5.13 -11.28
N ALA A 278 -16.11 -4.66 -12.49
CA ALA A 278 -16.61 -3.36 -12.95
C ALA A 278 -18.15 -3.33 -12.94
N ALA A 279 -18.69 -2.30 -12.32
CA ALA A 279 -20.11 -2.03 -12.39
C ALA A 279 -20.50 -1.49 -13.79
N PHE A 280 -21.78 -1.56 -14.09
CA PHE A 280 -22.32 -0.96 -15.32
C PHE A 280 -22.55 0.53 -15.12
N ASP A 281 -21.93 1.36 -15.97
CA ASP A 281 -22.18 2.80 -16.05
C ASP A 281 -22.76 3.12 -17.43
N PRO A 282 -24.01 3.64 -17.51
CA PRO A 282 -24.67 3.90 -18.79
C PRO A 282 -23.98 5.00 -19.61
N LEU A 283 -23.10 5.80 -19.02
CA LEU A 283 -22.33 6.84 -19.73
C LEU A 283 -21.09 6.28 -20.45
N TYR A 284 -20.66 5.09 -20.07
CA TYR A 284 -19.44 4.42 -20.56
C TYR A 284 -19.66 2.95 -20.91
#